data_8d283a9a0c8bfc1d7a7d0e2ec23a4320
#
_entry.id   8d283a9a0c8bfc1d7a7d0e2ec23a4320
#
_cell.length_a   1.000
_cell.length_b   1.000
_cell.length_c   1.000
_cell.angle_alpha   90.00
_cell.angle_beta   90.00
_cell.angle_gamma   90.00
#
_symmetry.space_group_name_H-M   'P 1'
#
loop_
_entity.id
_entity.type
_entity.pdbx_description
1 polymer ?
#
loop_
_entity_poly.entity_id
_entity_poly.type
_entity_poly.pdbx_seq_one_letter_code
_entity_poly.pdbx_strand_id
1 'polypeptide(L)'
;MSDSLDRLYAAVIAARDLDPATSRTARLFQRGPSKMAKKLAEEAIEVVIDAVNGKTDAVIRESADLFYNLAVLWAAAGVRPEDVWAEMDRRERMLGIAEKLPKPVKPPAKAARRPIVALDDHRLRKRR
;
A
#
# COMPACT_ATOMS: atom_id res chain seq x y z
N MET A 1 18.48 -2.47 1.31
CA MET A 1 17.14 -2.66 1.77
C MET A 1 16.96 -4.07 2.28
N SER A 2 15.88 -4.31 2.95
CA SER A 2 15.73 -5.57 3.66
C SER A 2 15.55 -6.77 2.74
N ASP A 3 16.38 -7.77 2.95
CA ASP A 3 16.22 -9.02 2.22
C ASP A 3 14.91 -9.70 2.56
N SER A 4 14.35 -9.42 3.74
CA SER A 4 13.09 -10.04 4.15
C SER A 4 11.93 -9.70 3.23
N LEU A 5 11.85 -8.44 2.83
CA LEU A 5 10.75 -8.04 1.94
C LEU A 5 10.95 -8.60 0.54
N ASP A 6 12.19 -8.67 0.08
CA ASP A 6 12.47 -9.28 -1.21
C ASP A 6 12.12 -10.77 -1.20
N ARG A 7 12.46 -11.48 -0.12
CA ARG A 7 12.10 -12.88 0.01
C ARG A 7 10.60 -13.07 0.10
N LEU A 8 9.92 -12.17 0.81
CA LEU A 8 8.46 -12.23 0.92
C LEU A 8 7.83 -12.06 -0.46
N TYR A 9 8.30 -11.09 -1.22
CA TYR A 9 7.77 -10.86 -2.55
C TYR A 9 7.99 -12.08 -3.44
N ALA A 10 9.17 -12.66 -3.41
CA ALA A 10 9.46 -13.86 -4.18
C ALA A 10 8.53 -15.01 -3.79
N ALA A 11 8.27 -15.16 -2.49
CA ALA A 11 7.35 -16.19 -2.01
C ALA A 11 5.93 -15.95 -2.50
N VAL A 12 5.50 -14.69 -2.52
CA VAL A 12 4.18 -14.33 -3.03
C VAL A 12 4.06 -14.69 -4.51
N ILE A 13 5.08 -14.35 -5.29
CA ILE A 13 5.09 -14.69 -6.71
C ILE A 13 5.03 -16.21 -6.90
N ALA A 14 5.79 -16.95 -6.12
CA ALA A 14 5.82 -18.41 -6.23
C ALA A 14 4.47 -19.02 -5.86
N ALA A 15 3.75 -18.41 -4.91
CA ALA A 15 2.49 -18.96 -4.43
C ALA A 15 1.29 -18.54 -5.28
N ARG A 16 1.47 -17.59 -6.18
CA ARG A 16 0.36 -17.01 -6.93
C ARG A 16 -0.45 -18.05 -7.69
N ASP A 17 0.23 -19.03 -8.27
CA ASP A 17 -0.41 -20.02 -9.13
C ASP A 17 -0.62 -21.37 -8.43
N LEU A 18 -0.46 -21.40 -7.12
CA LEU A 18 -0.73 -22.61 -6.37
C LEU A 18 -2.24 -22.86 -6.26
N ASP A 19 -2.60 -24.01 -5.70
CA ASP A 19 -3.99 -24.37 -5.50
C ASP A 19 -4.64 -23.43 -4.48
N PRO A 20 -5.67 -22.68 -4.87
CA PRO A 20 -6.36 -21.79 -3.93
C PRO A 20 -6.96 -22.52 -2.73
N ALA A 21 -7.24 -23.81 -2.85
CA ALA A 21 -7.78 -24.57 -1.73
C ALA A 21 -6.78 -24.67 -0.58
N THR A 22 -5.49 -24.61 -0.88
CA THR A 22 -4.45 -24.77 0.13
C THR A 22 -3.56 -23.54 0.29
N SER A 23 -3.64 -22.58 -0.61
CA SER A 23 -2.79 -21.40 -0.57
C SER A 23 -3.61 -20.14 -0.36
N ARG A 24 -3.36 -19.48 0.76
CA ARG A 24 -3.99 -18.19 1.07
C ARG A 24 -3.65 -17.15 0.00
N THR A 25 -2.39 -17.14 -0.44
CA THR A 25 -1.94 -16.18 -1.45
C THR A 25 -2.64 -16.42 -2.78
N ALA A 26 -2.73 -17.68 -3.19
CA ALA A 26 -3.45 -18.00 -4.43
C ALA A 26 -4.91 -17.56 -4.36
N ARG A 27 -5.54 -17.74 -3.19
CA ARG A 27 -6.92 -17.28 -3.02
C ARG A 27 -7.05 -15.78 -3.17
N LEU A 28 -6.10 -15.03 -2.63
CA LEU A 28 -6.13 -13.58 -2.77
C LEU A 28 -6.01 -13.16 -4.22
N PHE A 29 -5.11 -13.78 -4.97
CA PHE A 29 -4.99 -13.47 -6.39
C PHE A 29 -6.26 -13.83 -7.14
N GLN A 30 -6.90 -14.92 -6.78
CA GLN A 30 -8.15 -15.31 -7.40
C GLN A 30 -9.26 -14.30 -7.14
N ARG A 31 -9.26 -13.68 -5.97
CA ARG A 31 -10.28 -12.70 -5.62
C ARG A 31 -10.06 -11.34 -6.25
N GLY A 32 -8.85 -11.07 -6.68
CA GLY A 32 -8.54 -9.90 -7.47
C GLY A 32 -8.10 -8.68 -6.69
N PRO A 33 -7.73 -7.61 -7.42
CA PRO A 33 -7.10 -6.43 -6.82
C PRO A 33 -7.95 -5.68 -5.81
N SER A 34 -9.27 -5.65 -6.00
CA SER A 34 -10.14 -4.96 -5.04
C SER A 34 -10.05 -5.57 -3.66
N LYS A 35 -10.03 -6.89 -3.60
CA LYS A 35 -9.92 -7.58 -2.32
C LYS A 35 -8.56 -7.38 -1.71
N MET A 36 -7.51 -7.39 -2.53
CA MET A 36 -6.15 -7.13 -2.07
C MET A 36 -6.04 -5.75 -1.46
N ALA A 37 -6.59 -4.75 -2.14
CA ALA A 37 -6.55 -3.37 -1.66
C ALA A 37 -7.30 -3.22 -0.34
N LYS A 38 -8.45 -3.87 -0.24
CA LYS A 38 -9.23 -3.82 1.00
C LYS A 38 -8.46 -4.44 2.16
N LYS A 39 -7.82 -5.57 1.94
CA LYS A 39 -7.02 -6.21 2.98
C LYS A 39 -5.88 -5.33 3.43
N LEU A 40 -5.20 -4.70 2.49
CA LEU A 40 -4.10 -3.80 2.84
C LEU A 40 -4.58 -2.65 3.69
N ALA A 41 -5.71 -2.05 3.32
CA ALA A 41 -6.28 -0.94 4.08
C ALA A 41 -6.65 -1.37 5.50
N GLU A 42 -7.24 -2.56 5.63
CA GLU A 42 -7.62 -3.07 6.94
C GLU A 42 -6.41 -3.26 7.84
N GLU A 43 -5.32 -3.83 7.30
CA GLU A 43 -4.12 -4.03 8.09
C GLU A 43 -3.47 -2.71 8.49
N ALA A 44 -3.49 -1.74 7.59
CA ALA A 44 -2.95 -0.43 7.91
C ALA A 44 -3.72 0.24 9.05
N ILE A 45 -5.04 0.11 9.05
CA ILE A 45 -5.87 0.66 10.10
C ILE A 45 -5.59 -0.03 11.43
N GLU A 46 -5.41 -1.35 11.41
CA GLU A 46 -5.11 -2.08 12.63
C GLU A 46 -3.78 -1.66 13.22
N VAL A 47 -2.77 -1.44 12.38
CA VAL A 47 -1.49 -0.92 12.85
C VAL A 47 -1.67 0.41 13.55
N VAL A 48 -2.45 1.31 12.95
CA VAL A 48 -2.68 2.63 13.52
C VAL A 48 -3.38 2.53 14.87
N ILE A 49 -4.43 1.73 14.95
CA ILE A 49 -5.21 1.59 16.17
C ILE A 49 -4.35 1.01 17.29
N ASP A 50 -3.61 -0.04 16.99
CA ASP A 50 -2.80 -0.70 18.00
C ASP A 50 -1.64 0.20 18.45
N ALA A 51 -1.07 0.97 17.54
CA ALA A 51 -0.01 1.92 17.89
C ALA A 51 -0.52 3.00 18.82
N VAL A 52 -1.69 3.56 18.53
CA VAL A 52 -2.29 4.58 19.37
C VAL A 52 -2.60 4.05 20.76
N ASN A 53 -2.97 2.78 20.84
CA ASN A 53 -3.29 2.15 22.12
C ASN A 53 -2.09 1.57 22.85
N GLY A 54 -0.89 1.77 22.32
CA GLY A 54 0.35 1.33 22.97
C GLY A 54 0.56 -0.17 22.95
N LYS A 55 -0.05 -0.89 22.04
CA LYS A 55 0.06 -2.34 21.97
C LYS A 55 1.20 -2.75 21.06
N THR A 56 2.40 -2.68 21.58
CA THR A 56 3.62 -2.88 20.80
C THR A 56 3.65 -4.24 20.10
N ASP A 57 3.30 -5.31 20.81
CA ASP A 57 3.34 -6.64 20.20
C ASP A 57 2.35 -6.76 19.05
N ALA A 58 1.18 -6.16 19.19
CA ALA A 58 0.19 -6.17 18.13
C ALA A 58 0.69 -5.38 16.93
N VAL A 59 1.35 -4.24 17.15
CA VAL A 59 1.90 -3.46 16.06
C VAL A 59 2.92 -4.26 15.27
N ILE A 60 3.75 -5.04 15.96
CA ILE A 60 4.74 -5.88 15.27
C ILE A 60 4.05 -6.89 14.37
N ARG A 61 3.06 -7.60 14.91
CA ARG A 61 2.35 -8.62 14.11
C ARG A 61 1.59 -8.01 12.95
N GLU A 62 0.88 -6.92 13.21
CA GLU A 62 0.09 -6.28 12.16
C GLU A 62 0.97 -5.64 11.10
N SER A 63 2.16 -5.19 11.48
CA SER A 63 3.10 -4.65 10.50
C SER A 63 3.57 -5.74 9.54
N ALA A 64 3.79 -6.93 10.04
CA ALA A 64 4.16 -8.05 9.18
C ALA A 64 3.02 -8.38 8.22
N ASP A 65 1.78 -8.37 8.71
CA ASP A 65 0.62 -8.60 7.86
C ASP A 65 0.46 -7.49 6.83
N LEU A 66 0.77 -6.26 7.22
CA LEU A 66 0.72 -5.12 6.30
C LEU A 66 1.73 -5.32 5.16
N PHE A 67 2.95 -5.71 5.49
CA PHE A 67 3.96 -5.97 4.46
C PHE A 67 3.53 -7.11 3.55
N TYR A 68 2.94 -8.15 4.09
CA TYR A 68 2.46 -9.26 3.27
C TYR A 68 1.41 -8.78 2.28
N ASN A 69 0.42 -8.04 2.76
CA ASN A 69 -0.65 -7.57 1.88
C ASN A 69 -0.12 -6.55 0.87
N LEU A 70 0.87 -5.76 1.25
CA LEU A 70 1.52 -4.83 0.33
C LEU A 70 2.25 -5.59 -0.78
N ALA A 71 2.98 -6.64 -0.43
CA ALA A 71 3.70 -7.44 -1.42
C ALA A 71 2.72 -8.09 -2.41
N VAL A 72 1.59 -8.58 -1.91
CA VAL A 72 0.57 -9.16 -2.78
C VAL A 72 0.03 -8.10 -3.75
N LEU A 73 -0.27 -6.92 -3.24
CA LEU A 73 -0.78 -5.85 -4.09
C LEU A 73 0.26 -5.40 -5.11
N TRP A 74 1.51 -5.29 -4.71
CA TRP A 74 2.59 -4.98 -5.66
C TRP A 74 2.62 -6.01 -6.79
N ALA A 75 2.58 -7.28 -6.44
CA ALA A 75 2.63 -8.34 -7.45
C ALA A 75 1.46 -8.21 -8.42
N ALA A 76 0.28 -7.91 -7.91
CA ALA A 76 -0.90 -7.75 -8.75
C ALA A 76 -0.81 -6.50 -9.63
N ALA A 77 -0.15 -5.46 -9.13
CA ALA A 77 -0.04 -4.19 -9.85
C ALA A 77 1.16 -4.14 -10.79
N GLY A 78 1.98 -5.18 -10.81
CA GLY A 78 3.17 -5.20 -11.65
C GLY A 78 4.31 -4.35 -11.10
N VAL A 79 4.32 -4.10 -9.80
CA VAL A 79 5.37 -3.35 -9.12
C VAL A 79 6.34 -4.35 -8.49
N ARG A 80 7.62 -4.16 -8.72
CA ARG A 80 8.64 -5.00 -8.09
C ARG A 80 9.28 -4.23 -6.94
N PRO A 81 9.78 -4.94 -5.92
CA PRO A 81 10.46 -4.24 -4.83
C PRO A 81 11.59 -3.33 -5.32
N GLU A 82 12.33 -3.75 -6.33
CA GLU A 82 13.42 -2.94 -6.89
C GLU A 82 12.94 -1.57 -7.36
N ASP A 83 11.74 -1.53 -7.89
CA ASP A 83 11.19 -0.26 -8.37
C ASP A 83 10.98 0.72 -7.21
N VAL A 84 10.53 0.19 -6.08
CA VAL A 84 10.31 1.00 -4.88
C VAL A 84 11.65 1.41 -4.28
N TRP A 85 12.61 0.48 -4.23
CA TRP A 85 13.94 0.80 -3.70
C TRP A 85 14.61 1.88 -4.54
N ALA A 86 14.45 1.81 -5.85
CA ALA A 86 15.02 2.84 -6.74
C ALA A 86 14.42 4.20 -6.46
N GLU A 87 13.11 4.25 -6.19
CA GLU A 87 12.46 5.52 -5.84
C GLU A 87 12.96 6.03 -4.49
N MET A 88 13.15 5.13 -3.54
CA MET A 88 13.69 5.53 -2.24
C MET A 88 15.11 6.06 -2.36
N ASP A 89 15.93 5.42 -3.19
CA ASP A 89 17.28 5.90 -3.44
C ASP A 89 17.26 7.27 -4.10
N ARG A 90 16.35 7.48 -5.02
CA ARG A 90 16.22 8.78 -5.67
C ARG A 90 15.88 9.87 -4.67
N ARG A 91 14.96 9.58 -3.76
CA ARG A 91 14.59 10.56 -2.75
C ARG A 91 15.73 10.85 -1.79
N GLU A 92 16.48 9.82 -1.44
CA GLU A 92 17.63 10.00 -0.57
C GLU A 92 18.68 10.90 -1.21
N ARG A 93 18.93 10.73 -2.50
CA ARG A 93 19.89 11.56 -3.21
C ARG A 93 19.43 13.00 -3.33
N MET A 94 18.13 13.22 -3.44
CA MET A 94 17.60 14.56 -3.66
C MET A 94 17.42 15.36 -2.37
N LEU A 95 16.75 14.75 -1.38
CA LEU A 95 16.36 15.49 -0.18
C LEU A 95 16.58 14.71 1.12
N GLY A 96 17.10 13.51 1.01
CA GLY A 96 17.13 12.61 2.14
C GLY A 96 15.88 11.77 2.20
N ILE A 97 16.00 10.58 2.77
CA ILE A 97 14.94 9.59 2.69
C ILE A 97 13.74 9.95 3.57
N ALA A 98 13.97 10.76 4.61
CA ALA A 98 12.91 11.13 5.53
C ALA A 98 12.08 12.32 5.03
N GLU A 99 12.54 12.99 3.99
CA GLU A 99 11.85 14.16 3.47
C GLU A 99 11.13 13.81 2.19
N LYS A 100 9.98 14.42 2.01
CA LYS A 100 9.26 14.24 0.76
C LYS A 100 9.84 15.15 -0.31
N LEU A 101 9.86 14.66 -1.54
CA LEU A 101 10.23 15.51 -2.63
C LEU A 101 9.17 16.59 -2.82
N PRO A 102 9.58 17.80 -3.19
CA PRO A 102 8.62 18.83 -3.51
C PRO A 102 7.74 18.38 -4.66
N LYS A 103 6.47 18.71 -4.56
CA LYS A 103 5.57 18.40 -5.64
C LYS A 103 5.90 19.29 -6.82
N PRO A 104 5.75 18.78 -8.03
CA PRO A 104 5.94 19.64 -9.21
C PRO A 104 5.03 20.85 -9.10
N VAL A 105 5.53 21.98 -9.55
CA VAL A 105 4.72 23.18 -9.60
C VAL A 105 3.58 22.92 -10.56
N LYS A 106 2.38 23.00 -10.06
CA LYS A 106 1.25 22.75 -10.91
C LYS A 106 0.84 24.03 -11.60
N PRO A 107 0.46 23.92 -12.82
CA PRO A 107 -0.17 25.05 -13.47
C PRO A 107 -1.39 25.36 -12.65
N PRO A 108 -1.92 26.48 -12.76
CA PRO A 108 -3.08 26.92 -12.00
C PRO A 108 -3.93 25.74 -11.76
N ALA A 109 -3.65 25.13 -10.73
CA ALA A 109 -4.06 23.79 -10.56
C ALA A 109 -5.46 23.60 -10.19
N LYS A 110 -6.18 24.60 -10.22
CA LYS A 110 -7.56 24.44 -9.91
C LYS A 110 -8.17 23.34 -10.70
N ALA A 111 -7.68 23.13 -11.88
CA ALA A 111 -8.27 22.07 -12.68
C ALA A 111 -8.14 20.72 -12.01
N ALA A 112 -7.05 20.49 -11.34
CA ALA A 112 -6.82 19.18 -10.77
C ALA A 112 -7.58 18.98 -9.47
N ARG A 113 -7.68 20.03 -8.67
CA ARG A 113 -8.24 19.85 -7.34
C ARG A 113 -9.69 20.14 -7.23
N ARG A 114 -10.14 21.08 -8.03
CA ARG A 114 -11.49 21.49 -7.94
C ARG A 114 -12.51 20.37 -8.11
N PRO A 115 -12.32 19.46 -9.02
CA PRO A 115 -13.29 18.38 -9.17
C PRO A 115 -13.49 17.57 -7.91
N ILE A 116 -12.41 17.32 -7.18
CA ILE A 116 -12.52 16.52 -5.97
C ILE A 116 -13.31 17.24 -4.91
N VAL A 117 -12.99 18.50 -4.71
CA VAL A 117 -13.69 19.29 -3.70
C VAL A 117 -15.15 19.44 -4.05
N ALA A 118 -15.43 19.72 -5.31
CA ALA A 118 -16.80 19.90 -5.74
C ALA A 118 -17.60 18.62 -5.54
N LEU A 119 -16.98 17.50 -5.75
CA LEU A 119 -17.65 16.24 -5.60
C LEU A 119 -18.04 16.00 -4.15
N ASP A 120 -17.13 16.27 -3.25
CA ASP A 120 -17.41 16.07 -1.84
C ASP A 120 -18.52 16.97 -1.35
N ASP A 121 -18.46 18.21 -1.74
CA ASP A 121 -19.51 19.16 -1.36
C ASP A 121 -20.85 18.72 -1.88
N HIS A 122 -20.84 18.26 -3.11
CA HIS A 122 -22.08 17.85 -3.72
C HIS A 122 -22.69 16.68 -3.00
N ARG A 123 -21.87 15.71 -2.63
CA ARG A 123 -22.39 14.57 -1.92
C ARG A 123 -22.94 14.93 -0.55
N LEU A 124 -22.25 15.80 0.12
CA LEU A 124 -22.71 16.23 1.42
C LEU A 124 -24.06 16.92 1.33
N ARG A 125 -24.21 17.75 0.34
CA ARG A 125 -25.49 18.45 0.18
C ARG A 125 -26.61 17.50 -0.17
N LYS A 126 -26.32 16.50 -0.96
CA LYS A 126 -27.34 15.56 -1.35
C LYS A 126 -27.90 14.76 -0.19
N ARG A 127 -27.08 14.55 0.80
CA ARG A 127 -27.52 13.74 1.93
C ARG A 127 -28.49 14.46 2.84
N ARG A 128 -28.55 15.73 2.69
CA ARG A 128 -29.52 16.51 3.44
C ARG A 128 -30.80 16.66 2.63
#